data_54ef8ee6a95c67a74c4a5ff3a8847a7b
#
_entry.id   54ef8ee6a95c67a74c4a5ff3a8847a7b
#
_cell.length_a   1.000
_cell.length_b   1.000
_cell.length_c   1.000
_cell.angle_alpha   90.00
_cell.angle_beta   90.00
_cell.angle_gamma   90.00
#
_symmetry.space_group_name_H-M   'P 1'
#
loop_
_entity.id
_entity.type
_entity.pdbx_description
1 polymer ?
#
loop_
_entity_poly.entity_id
_entity_poly.type
_entity_poly.pdbx_seq_one_letter_code
_entity_poly.pdbx_strand_id
1 'polypeptide(L)'
;MKKFIAVLLSFISICTLAEARKVSGKVISGKENLEGVIVTDGEHFTQTRHNGKFVLEIDEDAEFVYIVTPAGYAADWSSGVPAFYQRAEGKDDFVFDLLKTDNSGDYSIIAVSDPQTKTKKHFSQFSALPMDELTETAGKLEGAVVGVILGDICWDSLELLEDYKSEIVRAGIPFYPVVGNHDHELAAKGDIETTAAYRKAMGPENYAFFLGKDAVICLDNII
;
A
#
# COMPACT_ATOMS: atom_id res chain seq x y z
N MET A 1 -1.88 45.79 52.96
CA MET A 1 -1.79 45.83 51.52
C MET A 1 -1.02 44.62 51.04
N LYS A 2 -1.71 43.57 50.55
CA LYS A 2 -1.11 42.34 50.01
C LYS A 2 -0.93 42.53 48.53
N LYS A 3 0.32 42.50 48.04
CA LYS A 3 0.64 42.55 46.59
C LYS A 3 0.44 41.16 46.00
N PHE A 4 -0.52 41.03 45.09
CA PHE A 4 -0.66 39.87 44.25
C PHE A 4 0.34 39.97 43.08
N ILE A 5 1.27 39.05 43.00
CA ILE A 5 2.13 38.89 41.81
C ILE A 5 1.42 37.87 40.91
N ALA A 6 0.91 38.33 39.77
CA ALA A 6 0.39 37.48 38.70
C ALA A 6 1.58 36.97 37.89
N VAL A 7 1.85 35.68 37.95
CA VAL A 7 2.81 35.00 37.06
C VAL A 7 2.06 34.62 35.80
N LEU A 8 2.38 35.33 34.71
CA LEU A 8 1.89 35.04 33.36
C LEU A 8 2.76 33.90 32.79
N LEU A 9 2.27 32.67 32.83
CA LEU A 9 2.87 31.53 32.16
C LEU A 9 2.52 31.63 30.65
N SER A 10 3.45 32.12 29.85
CA SER A 10 3.37 32.02 28.39
C SER A 10 3.60 30.56 27.98
N PHE A 11 2.56 29.87 27.58
CA PHE A 11 2.68 28.63 26.83
C PHE A 11 3.20 28.97 25.44
N ILE A 12 4.49 28.81 25.21
CA ILE A 12 5.05 28.76 23.85
C ILE A 12 4.69 27.37 23.33
N SER A 13 3.63 27.28 22.53
CA SER A 13 3.36 26.12 21.70
C SER A 13 4.48 26.06 20.67
N ILE A 14 5.45 25.18 20.89
CA ILE A 14 6.44 24.84 19.85
C ILE A 14 5.68 23.99 18.85
N CYS A 15 5.15 24.63 17.82
CA CYS A 15 4.76 23.95 16.59
C CYS A 15 6.09 23.44 16.00
N THR A 16 6.39 22.17 16.18
CA THR A 16 7.40 21.51 15.36
C THR A 16 6.83 21.51 13.94
N LEU A 17 7.32 22.42 13.11
CA LEU A 17 7.14 22.31 11.67
C LEU A 17 7.82 20.98 11.31
N ALA A 18 7.07 20.03 10.82
CA ALA A 18 7.66 18.85 10.19
C ALA A 18 8.58 19.38 9.08
N GLU A 19 9.87 19.05 9.14
CA GLU A 19 10.80 19.43 8.09
C GLU A 19 10.42 18.61 6.86
N ALA A 20 10.06 19.29 5.79
CA ALA A 20 9.77 18.65 4.51
C ALA A 20 11.07 18.52 3.70
N ARG A 21 11.26 17.39 3.03
CA ARG A 21 12.38 17.16 2.12
C ARG A 21 11.89 16.88 0.71
N LYS A 22 12.74 17.17 -0.28
CA LYS A 22 12.43 16.92 -1.68
C LYS A 22 13.06 15.59 -2.11
N VAL A 23 12.23 14.76 -2.70
CA VAL A 23 12.64 13.53 -3.36
C VAL A 23 12.36 13.64 -4.86
N SER A 24 13.07 12.86 -5.65
CA SER A 24 12.89 12.81 -7.09
C SER A 24 12.77 11.36 -7.56
N GLY A 25 12.38 11.19 -8.81
CA GLY A 25 12.35 9.85 -9.36
C GLY A 25 11.78 9.79 -10.76
N LYS A 26 11.50 8.56 -11.17
CA LYS A 26 11.03 8.25 -12.51
C LYS A 26 10.06 7.07 -12.49
N VAL A 27 9.02 7.17 -13.31
CA VAL A 27 8.11 6.05 -13.61
C VAL A 27 8.27 5.66 -15.07
N ILE A 28 8.52 4.40 -15.31
CA ILE A 28 8.79 3.84 -16.64
C ILE A 28 8.07 2.51 -16.85
N SER A 29 8.04 2.05 -18.09
CA SER A 29 7.78 0.65 -18.44
C SER A 29 8.84 0.22 -19.45
N GLY A 30 9.88 -0.48 -18.96
CA GLY A 30 11.05 -0.80 -19.74
C GLY A 30 11.75 0.46 -20.29
N LYS A 31 11.61 0.75 -21.58
CA LYS A 31 12.17 1.94 -22.22
C LYS A 31 11.19 3.11 -22.34
N GLU A 32 9.92 2.89 -22.09
CA GLU A 32 8.86 3.89 -22.17
C GLU A 32 8.84 4.76 -20.92
N ASN A 33 8.79 6.07 -21.10
CA ASN A 33 8.58 7.01 -19.99
C ASN A 33 7.08 7.19 -19.78
N LEU A 34 6.60 7.05 -18.54
CA LEU A 34 5.17 7.18 -18.26
C LEU A 34 4.86 8.59 -17.75
N GLU A 35 4.08 9.33 -18.52
CA GLU A 35 3.59 10.68 -18.18
C GLU A 35 2.28 10.61 -17.41
N GLY A 36 2.05 11.58 -16.51
CA GLY A 36 0.79 11.76 -15.80
C GLY A 36 0.54 10.75 -14.67
N VAL A 37 1.53 9.91 -14.32
CA VAL A 37 1.40 9.00 -13.19
C VAL A 37 1.43 9.79 -11.89
N ILE A 38 0.43 9.59 -11.05
CA ILE A 38 0.35 10.20 -9.72
C ILE A 38 1.36 9.52 -8.80
N VAL A 39 2.15 10.34 -8.10
CA VAL A 39 3.14 9.92 -7.09
C VAL A 39 2.83 10.65 -5.79
N THR A 40 2.91 9.95 -4.67
CA THR A 40 2.52 10.46 -3.35
C THR A 40 3.33 9.81 -2.22
N ASP A 41 3.36 10.45 -1.07
CA ASP A 41 3.75 9.88 0.23
C ASP A 41 2.54 9.56 1.13
N GLY A 42 1.31 9.86 0.64
CA GLY A 42 0.04 9.76 1.36
C GLY A 42 -0.58 11.13 1.63
N GLU A 43 0.22 12.15 1.87
CA GLU A 43 -0.20 13.52 2.18
C GLU A 43 0.00 14.47 0.99
N HIS A 44 1.13 14.34 0.31
CA HIS A 44 1.54 15.19 -0.81
C HIS A 44 1.44 14.45 -2.13
N PHE A 45 1.13 15.16 -3.19
CA PHE A 45 0.91 14.57 -4.51
C PHE A 45 1.65 15.34 -5.60
N THR A 46 2.17 14.61 -6.56
CA THR A 46 2.72 15.15 -7.80
C THR A 46 2.35 14.23 -8.97
N GLN A 47 2.71 14.65 -10.18
CA GLN A 47 2.57 13.81 -11.38
C GLN A 47 3.86 13.77 -12.16
N THR A 48 4.11 12.63 -12.81
CA THR A 48 5.24 12.51 -13.73
C THR A 48 5.05 13.38 -14.96
N ARG A 49 6.16 13.98 -15.43
CA ARG A 49 6.22 14.77 -16.65
C ARG A 49 6.38 13.85 -17.88
N HIS A 50 6.33 14.42 -19.08
CA HIS A 50 6.49 13.69 -20.35
C HIS A 50 7.76 12.81 -20.46
N ASN A 51 8.79 13.10 -19.64
CA ASN A 51 10.00 12.28 -19.55
C ASN A 51 9.96 11.23 -18.43
N GLY A 52 8.78 10.99 -17.86
CA GLY A 52 8.53 10.07 -16.77
C GLY A 52 9.05 10.54 -15.39
N LYS A 53 9.71 11.69 -15.31
CA LYS A 53 10.31 12.19 -14.06
C LYS A 53 9.31 12.95 -13.19
N PHE A 54 9.52 12.85 -11.88
CA PHE A 54 8.79 13.63 -10.88
C PHE A 54 9.73 14.24 -9.83
N VAL A 55 9.22 15.21 -9.12
CA VAL A 55 9.77 15.75 -7.87
C VAL A 55 8.60 15.85 -6.91
N LEU A 56 8.75 15.33 -5.72
CA LEU A 56 7.75 15.33 -4.65
C LEU A 56 8.39 15.93 -3.40
N GLU A 57 7.66 16.77 -2.69
CA GLU A 57 7.99 17.23 -1.35
C GLU A 57 7.27 16.31 -0.39
N ILE A 58 7.99 15.64 0.50
CA ILE A 58 7.47 14.67 1.47
C ILE A 58 7.82 15.12 2.88
N ASP A 59 7.06 14.65 3.85
CA ASP A 59 7.41 14.83 5.25
C ASP A 59 8.67 14.02 5.62
N GLU A 60 9.45 14.51 6.60
CA GLU A 60 10.71 13.85 7.01
C GLU A 60 10.47 12.42 7.52
N ASP A 61 9.33 12.18 8.13
CA ASP A 61 8.88 10.90 8.70
C ASP A 61 8.03 10.06 7.73
N ALA A 62 7.85 10.50 6.49
CA ALA A 62 7.14 9.72 5.47
C ALA A 62 7.74 8.32 5.33
N GLU A 63 6.94 7.28 5.55
CA GLU A 63 7.40 5.89 5.49
C GLU A 63 7.58 5.38 4.07
N PHE A 64 6.72 5.86 3.14
CA PHE A 64 6.69 5.41 1.75
C PHE A 64 6.65 6.56 0.77
N VAL A 65 7.19 6.30 -0.43
CA VAL A 65 6.80 6.97 -1.68
C VAL A 65 6.17 5.93 -2.57
N TYR A 66 5.01 6.22 -3.12
CA TYR A 66 4.26 5.26 -3.93
C TYR A 66 3.51 5.93 -5.08
N ILE A 67 3.04 5.11 -6.00
CA ILE A 67 2.34 5.55 -7.20
C ILE A 67 0.91 5.04 -7.21
N VAL A 68 0.01 5.80 -7.83
CA VAL A 68 -1.27 5.27 -8.29
C VAL A 68 -0.99 4.55 -9.61
N THR A 69 -0.97 3.22 -9.58
CA THR A 69 -0.65 2.40 -10.77
C THR A 69 -1.64 2.74 -11.89
N PRO A 70 -1.17 3.22 -13.06
CA PRO A 70 -2.05 3.63 -14.14
C PRO A 70 -2.66 2.43 -14.87
N ALA A 71 -3.82 2.65 -15.51
CA ALA A 71 -4.44 1.65 -16.36
C ALA A 71 -3.51 1.20 -17.49
N GLY A 72 -3.51 -0.09 -17.82
CA GLY A 72 -2.62 -0.69 -18.80
C GLY A 72 -1.26 -1.10 -18.27
N TYR A 73 -1.03 -0.93 -16.98
CA TYR A 73 0.21 -1.30 -16.32
C TYR A 73 -0.04 -2.01 -14.99
N ALA A 74 0.93 -2.80 -14.55
CA ALA A 74 0.97 -3.39 -13.23
C ALA A 74 2.37 -3.20 -12.62
N ALA A 75 2.46 -2.99 -11.32
CA ALA A 75 3.70 -3.13 -10.61
C ALA A 75 4.10 -4.61 -10.49
N ASP A 76 5.37 -4.91 -10.40
CA ASP A 76 5.84 -6.29 -10.20
C ASP A 76 5.27 -6.86 -8.89
N TRP A 77 4.68 -8.06 -8.96
CA TRP A 77 4.09 -8.76 -7.81
C TRP A 77 4.79 -10.09 -7.49
N SER A 78 5.94 -10.33 -8.07
CA SER A 78 6.70 -11.58 -7.90
C SER A 78 7.11 -11.86 -6.44
N SER A 79 7.11 -10.82 -5.59
CA SER A 79 7.38 -10.92 -4.15
C SER A 79 6.12 -10.91 -3.27
N GLY A 80 4.92 -10.98 -3.85
CA GLY A 80 3.63 -10.94 -3.16
C GLY A 80 2.82 -9.71 -3.53
N VAL A 81 2.79 -8.70 -2.67
CA VAL A 81 2.09 -7.44 -2.95
C VAL A 81 2.77 -6.69 -4.11
N PRO A 82 2.00 -6.12 -5.05
CA PRO A 82 2.56 -5.33 -6.14
C PRO A 82 3.47 -4.20 -5.63
N ALA A 83 4.65 -4.06 -6.25
CA ALA A 83 5.69 -3.11 -5.86
C ALA A 83 5.39 -1.67 -6.34
N PHE A 84 4.18 -1.18 -6.07
CA PHE A 84 3.78 0.20 -6.38
C PHE A 84 4.33 1.21 -5.38
N TYR A 85 4.98 0.76 -4.31
CA TYR A 85 5.53 1.58 -3.24
C TYR A 85 7.01 1.24 -2.97
N GLN A 86 7.72 2.19 -2.39
CA GLN A 86 9.10 2.01 -1.90
C GLN A 86 9.24 2.76 -0.58
N ARG A 87 10.05 2.21 0.34
CA ARG A 87 10.35 2.89 1.61
C ARG A 87 11.13 4.16 1.37
N ALA A 88 10.76 5.21 2.10
CA ALA A 88 11.33 6.54 1.94
C ALA A 88 12.55 6.77 2.83
N GLU A 89 12.76 5.96 3.87
CA GLU A 89 13.87 6.10 4.81
C GLU A 89 15.22 6.10 4.08
N GLY A 90 16.00 7.17 4.25
CA GLY A 90 17.34 7.31 3.69
C GLY A 90 17.42 7.32 2.16
N LYS A 91 16.29 7.58 1.47
CA LYS A 91 16.20 7.50 0.01
C LYS A 91 15.61 8.78 -0.59
N ASP A 92 16.32 9.35 -1.58
CA ASP A 92 15.93 10.59 -2.25
C ASP A 92 15.63 10.41 -3.75
N ASP A 93 15.93 9.22 -4.32
CA ASP A 93 15.65 8.91 -5.73
C ASP A 93 14.91 7.59 -5.89
N PHE A 94 13.79 7.61 -6.63
CA PHE A 94 12.85 6.51 -6.75
C PHE A 94 12.65 6.14 -8.21
N VAL A 95 12.69 4.85 -8.51
CA VAL A 95 12.39 4.33 -9.85
C VAL A 95 11.29 3.27 -9.74
N PHE A 96 10.17 3.54 -10.42
CA PHE A 96 9.11 2.57 -10.59
C PHE A 96 9.12 2.08 -12.03
N ASP A 97 9.40 0.79 -12.22
CA ASP A 97 9.37 0.13 -13.54
C ASP A 97 8.15 -0.78 -13.59
N LEU A 98 7.18 -0.42 -14.42
CA LEU A 98 5.90 -1.10 -14.50
C LEU A 98 5.88 -2.09 -15.65
N LEU A 99 5.17 -3.18 -15.45
CA LEU A 99 4.88 -4.17 -16.48
C LEU A 99 3.68 -3.69 -17.30
N LYS A 100 3.80 -3.72 -18.62
CA LYS A 100 2.68 -3.43 -19.51
C LYS A 100 1.69 -4.60 -19.48
N THR A 101 0.42 -4.31 -19.25
CA THR A 101 -0.65 -5.29 -19.24
C THR A 101 -1.68 -4.97 -20.32
N ASP A 102 -2.44 -5.97 -20.76
CA ASP A 102 -3.62 -5.73 -21.58
C ASP A 102 -4.76 -5.24 -20.67
N ASN A 103 -4.94 -3.94 -20.65
CA ASN A 103 -5.90 -3.29 -19.76
C ASN A 103 -6.87 -2.38 -20.55
N SER A 104 -6.99 -2.63 -21.84
CA SER A 104 -7.81 -1.81 -22.75
C SER A 104 -9.30 -2.20 -22.79
N GLY A 105 -9.70 -3.22 -22.01
CA GLY A 105 -11.04 -3.80 -22.10
C GLY A 105 -11.63 -4.18 -20.76
N ASP A 106 -12.32 -5.30 -20.74
CA ASP A 106 -12.93 -5.87 -19.56
C ASP A 106 -11.87 -6.39 -18.58
N TYR A 107 -12.16 -6.29 -17.30
CA TYR A 107 -11.31 -6.80 -16.24
C TYR A 107 -12.14 -7.58 -15.22
N SER A 108 -11.46 -8.39 -14.40
CA SER A 108 -12.07 -9.12 -13.29
C SER A 108 -11.35 -8.81 -11.98
N ILE A 109 -12.14 -8.68 -10.91
CA ILE A 109 -11.62 -8.56 -9.54
C ILE A 109 -12.03 -9.80 -8.76
N ILE A 110 -11.05 -10.52 -8.21
CA ILE A 110 -11.29 -11.60 -7.26
C ILE A 110 -11.19 -11.00 -5.86
N ALA A 111 -12.31 -10.92 -5.17
CA ALA A 111 -12.35 -10.44 -3.78
C ALA A 111 -12.28 -11.62 -2.81
N VAL A 112 -11.27 -11.62 -1.94
CA VAL A 112 -11.12 -12.57 -0.83
C VAL A 112 -11.40 -11.82 0.45
N SER A 113 -12.40 -12.25 1.20
CA SER A 113 -12.80 -11.62 2.46
C SER A 113 -12.40 -12.48 3.63
N ASP A 114 -11.88 -11.87 4.67
CA ASP A 114 -11.72 -12.43 6.01
C ASP A 114 -11.06 -13.82 6.06
N PRO A 115 -9.83 -14.02 5.58
CA PRO A 115 -9.16 -15.30 5.74
C PRO A 115 -8.93 -15.68 7.21
N GLN A 116 -8.72 -14.71 8.06
CA GLN A 116 -8.71 -14.74 9.53
C GLN A 116 -7.96 -15.95 10.13
N THR A 117 -6.76 -16.24 9.65
CA THR A 117 -5.99 -17.34 10.21
C THR A 117 -5.30 -16.93 11.52
N LYS A 118 -5.42 -17.78 12.55
CA LYS A 118 -4.82 -17.56 13.88
C LYS A 118 -3.48 -18.27 14.08
N THR A 119 -3.21 -19.29 13.29
CA THR A 119 -2.10 -20.20 13.53
C THR A 119 -1.52 -20.70 12.22
N LYS A 120 -0.28 -21.17 12.24
CA LYS A 120 0.34 -21.85 11.10
C LYS A 120 -0.49 -23.03 10.57
N LYS A 121 -1.25 -23.71 11.44
CA LYS A 121 -2.16 -24.79 11.01
C LYS A 121 -3.33 -24.23 10.19
N HIS A 122 -3.96 -23.14 10.63
CA HIS A 122 -5.03 -22.49 9.87
C HIS A 122 -4.50 -21.95 8.55
N PHE A 123 -3.31 -21.33 8.57
CA PHE A 123 -2.64 -20.88 7.36
C PHE A 123 -2.39 -22.03 6.38
N SER A 124 -1.92 -23.20 6.86
CA SER A 124 -1.74 -24.37 5.99
C SER A 124 -3.05 -24.87 5.39
N GLN A 125 -4.17 -24.71 6.08
CA GLN A 125 -5.50 -25.04 5.54
C GLN A 125 -5.93 -24.05 4.47
N PHE A 126 -5.67 -22.76 4.68
CA PHE A 126 -5.90 -21.71 3.68
C PHE A 126 -5.06 -21.97 2.41
N SER A 127 -3.79 -22.28 2.57
CA SER A 127 -2.88 -22.59 1.46
C SER A 127 -3.29 -23.85 0.67
N ALA A 128 -3.81 -24.89 1.36
CA ALA A 128 -4.09 -26.18 0.75
C ALA A 128 -5.40 -26.24 -0.05
N LEU A 129 -6.40 -25.41 0.25
CA LEU A 129 -7.70 -25.45 -0.44
C LEU A 129 -8.12 -24.08 -1.00
N PRO A 130 -8.35 -23.03 -0.22
CA PRO A 130 -8.74 -21.72 -0.78
C PRO A 130 -7.76 -21.20 -1.82
N MET A 131 -6.46 -21.33 -1.61
CA MET A 131 -5.45 -20.86 -2.58
C MET A 131 -5.44 -21.67 -3.87
N ASP A 132 -5.69 -22.99 -3.81
CA ASP A 132 -5.80 -23.83 -5.02
C ASP A 132 -7.03 -23.42 -5.84
N GLU A 133 -8.19 -23.26 -5.18
CA GLU A 133 -9.43 -22.79 -5.84
C GLU A 133 -9.28 -21.39 -6.43
N LEU A 134 -8.60 -20.51 -5.73
CA LEU A 134 -8.33 -19.14 -6.16
C LEU A 134 -7.42 -19.14 -7.40
N THR A 135 -6.34 -19.92 -7.37
CA THR A 135 -5.40 -20.07 -8.50
C THR A 135 -6.11 -20.65 -9.73
N GLU A 136 -6.95 -21.68 -9.54
CA GLU A 136 -7.74 -22.27 -10.61
C GLU A 136 -8.76 -21.27 -11.18
N THR A 137 -9.41 -20.48 -10.31
CA THR A 137 -10.38 -19.46 -10.72
C THR A 137 -9.71 -18.34 -11.50
N ALA A 138 -8.59 -17.83 -11.00
CA ALA A 138 -7.81 -16.79 -11.69
C ALA A 138 -7.37 -17.23 -13.09
N GLY A 139 -6.92 -18.48 -13.21
CA GLY A 139 -6.48 -19.07 -14.48
C GLY A 139 -7.58 -19.29 -15.52
N LYS A 140 -8.86 -19.23 -15.14
CA LYS A 140 -10.02 -19.37 -16.03
C LYS A 140 -10.57 -18.02 -16.54
N LEU A 141 -10.17 -16.93 -15.91
CA LEU A 141 -10.63 -15.60 -16.28
C LEU A 141 -9.80 -15.04 -17.44
N GLU A 142 -10.45 -14.32 -18.33
CA GLU A 142 -9.81 -13.66 -19.46
C GLU A 142 -9.63 -12.16 -19.16
N GLY A 143 -8.68 -11.54 -19.88
CA GLY A 143 -8.36 -10.12 -19.73
C GLY A 143 -7.51 -9.82 -18.49
N ALA A 144 -7.60 -8.59 -17.99
CA ALA A 144 -6.90 -8.20 -16.78
C ALA A 144 -7.61 -8.76 -15.53
N VAL A 145 -6.87 -9.50 -14.71
CA VAL A 145 -7.38 -10.06 -13.46
C VAL A 145 -6.54 -9.56 -12.30
N VAL A 146 -7.19 -9.03 -11.27
CA VAL A 146 -6.54 -8.65 -10.02
C VAL A 146 -7.26 -9.28 -8.83
N GLY A 147 -6.52 -9.54 -7.76
CA GLY A 147 -7.06 -9.95 -6.47
C GLY A 147 -7.10 -8.77 -5.50
N VAL A 148 -8.09 -8.76 -4.63
CA VAL A 148 -8.16 -7.86 -3.47
C VAL A 148 -8.47 -8.69 -2.24
N ILE A 149 -7.69 -8.52 -1.16
CA ILE A 149 -8.00 -9.10 0.16
C ILE A 149 -8.65 -7.99 0.97
N LEU A 150 -9.90 -8.21 1.39
CA LEU A 150 -10.76 -7.19 2.00
C LEU A 150 -10.58 -7.07 3.53
N GLY A 151 -9.34 -7.15 4.00
CA GLY A 151 -9.00 -7.05 5.41
C GLY A 151 -9.13 -8.35 6.18
N ASP A 152 -8.84 -8.28 7.48
CA ASP A 152 -8.82 -9.40 8.42
C ASP A 152 -8.04 -10.60 7.87
N ILE A 153 -6.83 -10.30 7.35
CA ILE A 153 -5.95 -11.29 6.72
C ILE A 153 -5.57 -12.34 7.74
N CYS A 154 -5.20 -11.89 8.94
CA CYS A 154 -4.92 -12.78 10.07
C CYS A 154 -5.76 -12.35 11.29
N TRP A 155 -6.04 -13.28 12.18
CA TRP A 155 -6.76 -12.97 13.42
C TRP A 155 -5.76 -12.66 14.53
N ASP A 156 -5.38 -11.39 14.67
CA ASP A 156 -4.43 -10.88 15.68
C ASP A 156 -3.03 -11.58 15.65
N SER A 157 -2.76 -12.38 14.62
CA SER A 157 -1.51 -13.15 14.46
C SER A 157 -0.66 -12.52 13.35
N LEU A 158 -0.20 -11.28 13.62
CA LEU A 158 0.44 -10.40 12.63
C LEU A 158 1.72 -10.99 12.04
N GLU A 159 2.35 -11.96 12.73
CA GLU A 159 3.48 -12.73 12.22
C GLU A 159 3.15 -13.58 10.99
N LEU A 160 1.86 -13.82 10.71
CA LEU A 160 1.41 -14.58 9.53
C LEU A 160 1.31 -13.72 8.27
N LEU A 161 1.38 -12.39 8.38
CA LEU A 161 1.26 -11.49 7.22
C LEU A 161 2.31 -11.77 6.15
N GLU A 162 3.56 -12.05 6.54
CA GLU A 162 4.63 -12.41 5.59
C GLU A 162 4.40 -13.77 4.92
N ASP A 163 3.77 -14.72 5.63
CA ASP A 163 3.39 -16.01 5.03
C ASP A 163 2.32 -15.78 3.95
N TYR A 164 1.30 -14.96 4.25
CA TYR A 164 0.27 -14.58 3.29
C TYR A 164 0.85 -13.89 2.07
N LYS A 165 1.73 -12.92 2.28
CA LYS A 165 2.43 -12.21 1.21
C LYS A 165 3.16 -13.17 0.27
N SER A 166 3.81 -14.18 0.84
CA SER A 166 4.52 -15.19 0.06
C SER A 166 3.57 -16.14 -0.67
N GLU A 167 2.44 -16.47 -0.05
CA GLU A 167 1.49 -17.45 -0.57
C GLU A 167 0.64 -16.91 -1.73
N ILE A 168 0.20 -15.65 -1.65
CA ILE A 168 -0.67 -15.04 -2.67
C ILE A 168 -0.02 -14.95 -4.06
N VAL A 169 1.30 -15.05 -4.15
CA VAL A 169 2.02 -15.15 -5.45
C VAL A 169 1.55 -16.34 -6.28
N ARG A 170 1.13 -17.43 -5.64
CA ARG A 170 0.65 -18.64 -6.31
C ARG A 170 -0.57 -18.42 -7.20
N ALA A 171 -1.37 -17.40 -6.90
CA ALA A 171 -2.52 -17.06 -7.70
C ALA A 171 -2.17 -16.61 -9.13
N GLY A 172 -0.90 -16.23 -9.38
CA GLY A 172 -0.42 -15.80 -10.70
C GLY A 172 -0.97 -14.44 -11.15
N ILE A 173 -1.64 -13.71 -10.26
CA ILE A 173 -2.21 -12.38 -10.48
C ILE A 173 -1.77 -11.44 -9.37
N PRO A 174 -1.73 -10.11 -9.61
CA PRO A 174 -1.43 -9.13 -8.57
C PRO A 174 -2.54 -9.10 -7.51
N PHE A 175 -2.17 -9.20 -6.24
CA PHE A 175 -3.07 -9.07 -5.09
C PHE A 175 -2.83 -7.76 -4.34
N TYR A 176 -3.91 -7.03 -4.11
CA TYR A 176 -3.94 -5.77 -3.39
C TYR A 176 -4.62 -5.96 -2.02
N PRO A 177 -3.84 -6.03 -0.92
CA PRO A 177 -4.40 -6.23 0.41
C PRO A 177 -4.98 -4.93 0.97
N VAL A 178 -6.11 -5.02 1.65
CA VAL A 178 -6.68 -3.97 2.49
C VAL A 178 -6.49 -4.38 3.94
N VAL A 179 -6.22 -3.43 4.81
CA VAL A 179 -6.09 -3.68 6.25
C VAL A 179 -7.48 -3.88 6.87
N GLY A 180 -7.61 -4.84 7.79
CA GLY A 180 -8.80 -5.07 8.61
C GLY A 180 -8.52 -4.85 10.09
N ASN A 181 -9.55 -4.88 10.92
CA ASN A 181 -9.37 -4.61 12.35
C ASN A 181 -8.53 -5.67 13.09
N HIS A 182 -8.48 -6.90 12.60
CA HIS A 182 -7.62 -7.95 13.14
C HIS A 182 -6.18 -7.91 12.60
N ASP A 183 -5.91 -7.01 11.66
CA ASP A 183 -4.56 -6.76 11.14
C ASP A 183 -3.88 -5.58 11.85
N HIS A 184 -4.56 -4.98 12.84
CA HIS A 184 -4.04 -3.94 13.72
C HIS A 184 -3.37 -4.54 14.97
N GLU A 185 -2.33 -3.89 15.47
CA GLU A 185 -1.67 -4.26 16.71
C GLU A 185 -2.43 -3.68 17.91
N LEU A 186 -3.25 -4.50 18.57
CA LEU A 186 -4.15 -4.08 19.65
C LEU A 186 -3.45 -3.44 20.85
N ALA A 187 -2.16 -3.67 21.06
CA ALA A 187 -1.38 -3.12 22.16
C ALA A 187 -0.78 -1.75 21.86
N ALA A 188 -0.78 -1.31 20.61
CA ALA A 188 -0.25 -0.02 20.20
C ALA A 188 -1.15 1.14 20.65
N LYS A 189 -0.56 2.33 20.77
CA LYS A 189 -1.26 3.53 21.26
C LYS A 189 -1.24 4.61 20.20
N GLY A 190 -1.96 4.50 19.20
CA GLY A 190 -2.04 5.48 18.14
C GLY A 190 -2.43 4.79 16.87
N ASP A 191 -3.12 5.50 16.05
CA ASP A 191 -3.70 4.96 14.83
C ASP A 191 -2.62 4.42 13.87
N ILE A 192 -1.60 5.23 13.62
CA ILE A 192 -0.46 4.86 12.76
C ILE A 192 0.33 3.68 13.33
N GLU A 193 0.55 3.64 14.64
CA GLU A 193 1.31 2.58 15.29
C GLU A 193 0.59 1.23 15.24
N THR A 194 -0.75 1.23 15.21
CA THR A 194 -1.53 -0.02 15.15
C THR A 194 -1.33 -0.77 13.83
N THR A 195 -1.06 -0.09 12.74
CA THR A 195 -0.85 -0.69 11.41
C THR A 195 0.63 -0.95 11.08
N ALA A 196 1.56 -0.72 12.01
CA ALA A 196 3.00 -0.83 11.75
C ALA A 196 3.43 -2.21 11.23
N ALA A 197 2.89 -3.31 11.79
CA ALA A 197 3.18 -4.67 11.32
C ALA A 197 2.59 -4.92 9.93
N TYR A 198 1.38 -4.43 9.66
CA TYR A 198 0.75 -4.48 8.35
C TYR A 198 1.58 -3.71 7.31
N ARG A 199 1.92 -2.44 7.56
CA ARG A 199 2.74 -1.62 6.65
C ARG A 199 4.11 -2.23 6.38
N LYS A 200 4.69 -2.89 7.37
CA LYS A 200 5.96 -3.60 7.20
C LYS A 200 5.85 -4.73 6.18
N ALA A 201 4.79 -5.52 6.24
CA ALA A 201 4.58 -6.69 5.40
C ALA A 201 3.95 -6.34 4.05
N MET A 202 2.88 -5.53 4.06
CA MET A 202 1.97 -5.33 2.93
C MET A 202 2.15 -3.98 2.22
N GLY A 203 2.78 -3.00 2.86
CA GLY A 203 2.95 -1.64 2.31
C GLY A 203 1.91 -0.65 2.83
N PRO A 204 1.69 0.48 2.15
CA PRO A 204 0.75 1.51 2.59
C PRO A 204 -0.66 0.96 2.74
N GLU A 205 -1.36 1.38 3.79
CA GLU A 205 -2.75 1.01 4.07
C GLU A 205 -3.77 1.77 3.21
N ASN A 206 -3.40 2.98 2.79
CA ASN A 206 -4.24 3.84 1.95
C ASN A 206 -3.59 4.02 0.58
N TYR A 207 -4.21 3.51 -0.47
CA TYR A 207 -3.67 3.60 -1.82
C TYR A 207 -4.76 3.42 -2.88
N ALA A 208 -4.40 3.66 -4.14
CA ALA A 208 -5.30 3.47 -5.27
C ALA A 208 -4.56 2.93 -6.50
N PHE A 209 -5.32 2.37 -7.43
CA PHE A 209 -4.85 1.97 -8.74
C PHE A 209 -5.99 2.04 -9.77
N PHE A 210 -5.64 2.08 -11.04
CA PHE A 210 -6.63 2.10 -12.12
C PHE A 210 -6.76 0.74 -12.80
N LEU A 211 -8.00 0.35 -13.07
CA LEU A 211 -8.34 -0.81 -13.91
C LEU A 211 -9.28 -0.34 -15.02
N GLY A 212 -8.85 -0.44 -16.27
CA GLY A 212 -9.63 0.08 -17.37
C GLY A 212 -9.96 1.56 -17.19
N LYS A 213 -11.22 1.89 -17.01
CA LYS A 213 -11.70 3.27 -16.77
C LYS A 213 -12.01 3.56 -15.31
N ASP A 214 -11.88 2.58 -14.44
CA ASP A 214 -12.28 2.67 -13.06
C ASP A 214 -11.07 2.88 -12.14
N ALA A 215 -11.28 3.65 -11.07
CA ALA A 215 -10.34 3.81 -9.99
C ALA A 215 -10.75 2.90 -8.83
N VAL A 216 -9.85 2.04 -8.38
CA VAL A 216 -9.99 1.26 -7.17
C VAL A 216 -9.26 1.98 -6.06
N ILE A 217 -9.96 2.25 -4.95
CA ILE A 217 -9.40 2.96 -3.80
C ILE A 217 -9.49 2.01 -2.59
N CYS A 218 -8.35 1.73 -2.00
CA CYS A 218 -8.20 0.93 -0.79
C CYS A 218 -7.94 1.88 0.37
N LEU A 219 -8.75 1.80 1.41
CA LEU A 219 -8.70 2.71 2.55
C LEU A 219 -8.70 1.90 3.85
N ASP A 220 -7.86 2.32 4.77
CA ASP A 220 -8.05 2.02 6.17
C ASP A 220 -9.13 2.94 6.73
N ASN A 221 -10.21 2.35 7.26
CA ASN A 221 -11.30 3.06 7.91
C ASN A 221 -11.55 2.57 9.34
N ILE A 222 -10.58 1.88 9.91
CA ILE A 222 -10.59 1.42 11.31
C ILE A 222 -10.08 2.56 12.19
N ILE A 223 -10.80 2.86 13.26
CA ILE A 223 -10.48 3.93 14.22
C ILE A 223 -10.32 3.34 15.62
#